data_7a4e5f8d88fe47f14ab0e80eb2d7adb5
#
_entry.id   7a4e5f8d88fe47f14ab0e80eb2d7adb5
#
_cell.length_a   1.000
_cell.length_b   1.000
_cell.length_c   1.000
_cell.angle_alpha   90.00
_cell.angle_beta   90.00
_cell.angle_gamma   90.00
#
_symmetry.space_group_name_H-M   'P 1'
#
loop_
_entity.id
_entity.type
_entity.pdbx_description
1 polymer ?
#
loop_
_entity_poly.entity_id
_entity_poly.type
_entity_poly.pdbx_seq_one_letter_code
_entity_poly.pdbx_strand_id
1 'polypeptide(L)'
;MPQRYAETTMVYRDEQSGELGGLTRVLSITQDDSHVFCRTTQIKEEFNKNWDIFDTFYKTFGFSLRVRLSFRDPSAPEKYLGTKEIWDKAESELREIATERGADYFEGPGEAALYGPKLDFVAKNAAGREWQIATIQLDMNLPERFDLSCVNEKGEKE
;
A
#
# COMPACT_ATOMS: atom_id res chain seq x y z
N MET A 1 11.01 -17.29 -1.83
CA MET A 1 10.07 -16.20 -1.54
C MET A 1 9.71 -16.21 -0.06
N PRO A 2 9.62 -15.06 0.63
CA PRO A 2 9.61 -13.70 0.05
C PRO A 2 11.00 -13.17 -0.29
N GLN A 3 11.04 -12.18 -1.21
CA GLN A 3 12.21 -11.33 -1.48
C GLN A 3 11.84 -9.89 -1.15
N ARG A 4 12.70 -9.20 -0.39
CA ARG A 4 12.46 -7.84 0.07
C ARG A 4 13.60 -6.94 -0.36
N TYR A 5 13.26 -5.84 -1.02
CA TYR A 5 14.19 -4.82 -1.45
C TYR A 5 13.75 -3.51 -0.82
N ALA A 6 14.64 -2.83 -0.12
CA ALA A 6 14.37 -1.56 0.53
C ALA A 6 15.50 -0.59 0.29
N GLU A 7 15.15 0.67 0.11
CA GLU A 7 16.11 1.76 0.02
C GLU A 7 15.50 3.07 0.53
N THR A 8 16.36 3.91 1.08
CA THR A 8 15.99 5.29 1.40
C THR A 8 16.53 6.18 0.30
N THR A 9 15.66 6.66 -0.56
CA THR A 9 16.05 7.38 -1.78
C THR A 9 15.12 8.54 -2.09
N MET A 10 15.62 9.44 -2.95
CA MET A 10 14.83 10.56 -3.46
C MET A 10 13.99 10.11 -4.64
N VAL A 11 12.68 10.32 -4.54
CA VAL A 11 11.71 10.08 -5.60
C VAL A 11 11.18 11.39 -6.14
N TYR A 12 10.81 11.40 -7.42
CA TYR A 12 10.37 12.59 -8.14
C TYR A 12 8.96 12.39 -8.67
N ARG A 13 8.19 13.48 -8.69
CA ARG A 13 6.84 13.51 -9.25
C ARG A 13 6.72 14.64 -10.25
N ASP A 14 6.21 14.35 -11.44
CA ASP A 14 5.81 15.36 -12.42
C ASP A 14 4.38 15.81 -12.10
N GLU A 15 4.29 16.70 -11.10
CA GLU A 15 3.01 17.22 -10.61
C GLU A 15 2.40 18.21 -11.59
N GLN A 16 1.10 18.13 -11.78
CA GLN A 16 0.39 19.07 -12.63
C GLN A 16 0.25 20.46 -11.97
N SER A 17 -0.04 21.47 -12.80
CA SER A 17 -0.26 22.83 -12.30
C SER A 17 -1.39 22.88 -11.26
N GLY A 18 -1.11 23.45 -10.10
CA GLY A 18 -2.07 23.57 -8.99
C GLY A 18 -2.07 22.44 -7.99
N GLU A 19 -1.29 21.36 -8.20
CA GLU A 19 -1.22 20.23 -7.27
C GLU A 19 -0.21 20.42 -6.13
N LEU A 20 0.79 21.28 -6.31
CA LEU A 20 1.79 21.52 -5.27
C LEU A 20 1.19 22.13 -4.02
N GLY A 21 1.54 21.60 -2.85
CA GLY A 21 0.96 21.96 -1.55
C GLY A 21 2.01 22.25 -0.46
N GLY A 22 2.94 23.15 -0.71
CA GLY A 22 3.99 23.48 0.26
C GLY A 22 4.89 22.27 0.55
N LEU A 23 5.09 21.96 1.84
CA LEU A 23 5.90 20.78 2.24
C LEU A 23 5.15 19.46 2.18
N THR A 24 3.85 19.48 1.94
CA THR A 24 3.01 18.27 1.98
C THR A 24 2.80 17.61 0.61
N ARG A 25 3.01 18.37 -0.47
CA ARG A 25 3.02 17.85 -1.84
C ARG A 25 4.08 18.57 -2.67
N VAL A 26 5.15 17.89 -2.94
CA VAL A 26 6.39 18.42 -3.51
C VAL A 26 6.79 17.67 -4.78
N LEU A 27 7.64 18.29 -5.62
CA LEU A 27 8.19 17.67 -6.83
C LEU A 27 9.17 16.53 -6.54
N SER A 28 9.82 16.58 -5.38
CA SER A 28 10.72 15.51 -4.94
C SER A 28 10.66 15.35 -3.42
N ILE A 29 10.76 14.10 -2.98
CA ILE A 29 10.75 13.74 -1.56
C ILE A 29 11.63 12.52 -1.34
N THR A 30 12.35 12.49 -0.22
CA THR A 30 13.04 11.28 0.21
C THR A 30 12.02 10.35 0.88
N GLN A 31 11.94 9.14 0.40
CA GLN A 31 11.09 8.08 0.96
C GLN A 31 11.96 6.93 1.46
N ASP A 32 11.52 6.31 2.54
CA ASP A 32 11.92 4.97 2.92
C ASP A 32 10.94 4.02 2.23
N ASP A 33 11.38 3.41 1.15
CA ASP A 33 10.53 2.64 0.24
C ASP A 33 10.99 1.20 0.13
N SER A 34 10.05 0.29 -0.09
CA SER A 34 10.36 -1.13 -0.22
C SER A 34 9.40 -1.85 -1.17
N HIS A 35 9.94 -2.88 -1.83
CA HIS A 35 9.19 -3.80 -2.67
C HIS A 35 9.34 -5.22 -2.12
N VAL A 36 8.22 -5.86 -1.84
CA VAL A 36 8.18 -7.22 -1.31
C VAL A 36 7.53 -8.15 -2.34
N PHE A 37 8.34 -9.04 -2.91
CA PHE A 37 7.86 -10.09 -3.79
C PHE A 37 7.57 -11.32 -2.95
N CYS A 38 6.32 -11.78 -2.95
CA CYS A 38 5.90 -12.91 -2.13
C CYS A 38 4.83 -13.75 -2.86
N ARG A 39 4.65 -14.98 -2.41
CA ARG A 39 3.51 -15.81 -2.85
C ARG A 39 2.21 -15.24 -2.29
N THR A 40 1.09 -15.51 -2.95
CA THR A 40 -0.23 -15.09 -2.47
C THR A 40 -0.52 -15.58 -1.05
N THR A 41 -0.03 -16.75 -0.67
CA THR A 41 -0.16 -17.32 0.68
C THR A 41 0.66 -16.58 1.76
N GLN A 42 1.57 -15.69 1.35
CA GLN A 42 2.45 -14.93 2.24
C GLN A 42 2.01 -13.47 2.40
N ILE A 43 1.02 -13.01 1.63
CA ILE A 43 0.56 -11.61 1.64
C ILE A 43 0.25 -11.13 3.06
N LYS A 44 -0.59 -11.85 3.78
CA LYS A 44 -1.01 -11.48 5.13
C LYS A 44 0.16 -11.36 6.10
N GLU A 45 1.12 -12.28 6.04
CA GLU A 45 2.32 -12.25 6.87
C GLU A 45 3.18 -11.02 6.56
N GLU A 46 3.41 -10.74 5.27
CA GLU A 46 4.23 -9.60 4.84
C GLU A 46 3.56 -8.26 5.14
N PHE A 47 2.24 -8.15 4.97
CA PHE A 47 1.48 -6.97 5.40
C PHE A 47 1.62 -6.72 6.90
N ASN A 48 1.48 -7.75 7.72
CA ASN A 48 1.63 -7.63 9.17
C ASN A 48 3.04 -7.19 9.57
N LYS A 49 4.10 -7.70 8.94
CA LYS A 49 5.48 -7.29 9.20
C LYS A 49 5.71 -5.81 8.87
N ASN A 50 5.23 -5.34 7.73
CA ASN A 50 5.34 -3.93 7.35
C ASN A 50 4.53 -3.04 8.31
N TRP A 51 3.35 -3.47 8.69
CA TRP A 51 2.53 -2.75 9.67
C TRP A 51 3.23 -2.62 11.03
N ASP A 52 3.87 -3.68 11.53
CA ASP A 52 4.63 -3.65 12.78
C ASP A 52 5.79 -2.65 12.74
N ILE A 53 6.44 -2.51 11.58
CA ILE A 53 7.47 -1.48 11.37
C ILE A 53 6.86 -0.09 11.50
N PHE A 54 5.73 0.18 10.85
CA PHE A 54 5.04 1.47 10.92
C PHE A 54 4.58 1.77 12.34
N ASP A 55 3.96 0.81 13.03
CA ASP A 55 3.55 0.98 14.42
C ASP A 55 4.74 1.34 15.32
N THR A 56 5.85 0.64 15.18
CA THR A 56 7.06 0.91 15.96
C THR A 56 7.63 2.29 15.67
N PHE A 57 7.74 2.64 14.39
CA PHE A 57 8.29 3.92 13.96
C PHE A 57 7.42 5.09 14.43
N TYR A 58 6.14 5.09 14.11
CA TYR A 58 5.26 6.22 14.40
C TYR A 58 4.91 6.38 15.89
N LYS A 59 4.86 5.28 16.65
CA LYS A 59 4.73 5.35 18.12
C LYS A 59 5.90 6.08 18.75
N THR A 60 7.11 5.92 18.22
CA THR A 60 8.32 6.63 18.72
C THR A 60 8.16 8.14 18.60
N PHE A 61 7.42 8.62 17.60
CA PHE A 61 7.11 10.04 17.43
C PHE A 61 5.79 10.48 18.07
N GLY A 62 5.11 9.60 18.78
CA GLY A 62 3.86 9.90 19.47
C GLY A 62 2.63 10.05 18.53
N PHE A 63 2.69 9.52 17.32
CA PHE A 63 1.55 9.53 16.41
C PHE A 63 0.55 8.41 16.74
N SER A 64 -0.75 8.75 16.69
CA SER A 64 -1.83 7.78 16.65
C SER A 64 -2.27 7.62 15.19
N LEU A 65 -2.34 6.37 14.74
CA LEU A 65 -2.65 6.06 13.35
C LEU A 65 -4.09 5.57 13.23
N ARG A 66 -4.77 6.05 12.18
CA ARG A 66 -5.97 5.42 11.60
C ARG A 66 -5.60 4.81 10.26
N VAL A 67 -6.38 3.84 9.80
CA VAL A 67 -6.13 3.17 8.53
C VAL A 67 -7.27 3.46 7.56
N ARG A 68 -6.94 3.96 6.38
CA ARG A 68 -7.85 4.03 5.25
C ARG A 68 -7.63 2.79 4.37
N LEU A 69 -8.68 2.01 4.18
CA LEU A 69 -8.72 0.95 3.19
C LEU A 69 -9.08 1.59 1.85
N SER A 70 -8.08 1.86 1.03
CA SER A 70 -8.24 2.54 -0.25
C SER A 70 -8.58 1.51 -1.32
N PHE A 71 -9.87 1.47 -1.68
CA PHE A 71 -10.46 0.52 -2.58
C PHE A 71 -10.77 1.16 -3.94
N ARG A 72 -11.05 0.32 -4.95
CA ARG A 72 -11.48 0.80 -6.27
C ARG A 72 -12.81 1.56 -6.19
N ASP A 73 -13.04 2.40 -7.19
CA ASP A 73 -14.35 3.02 -7.42
C ASP A 73 -15.24 2.01 -8.18
N PRO A 74 -16.30 1.49 -7.55
CA PRO A 74 -17.19 0.53 -8.21
C PRO A 74 -17.97 1.13 -9.38
N SER A 75 -18.07 2.45 -9.48
CA SER A 75 -18.74 3.16 -10.58
C SER A 75 -17.84 3.40 -11.80
N ALA A 76 -16.54 3.16 -11.67
CA ALA A 76 -15.55 3.40 -12.73
C ALA A 76 -14.54 2.23 -12.84
N PRO A 77 -15.01 0.99 -13.06
CA PRO A 77 -14.14 -0.19 -13.06
C PRO A 77 -13.08 -0.16 -14.16
N GLU A 78 -13.31 0.54 -15.24
CA GLU A 78 -12.38 0.69 -16.37
C GLU A 78 -11.07 1.43 -16.02
N LYS A 79 -11.04 2.12 -14.88
CA LYS A 79 -9.82 2.78 -14.39
C LYS A 79 -8.80 1.83 -13.78
N TYR A 80 -9.19 0.58 -13.54
CA TYR A 80 -8.40 -0.37 -12.77
C TYR A 80 -7.96 -1.56 -13.60
N LEU A 81 -6.74 -2.03 -13.38
CA LEU A 81 -6.18 -3.21 -14.06
C LEU A 81 -6.72 -4.50 -13.45
N GLY A 82 -6.75 -5.56 -14.27
CA GLY A 82 -7.14 -6.90 -13.82
C GLY A 82 -8.64 -7.13 -13.84
N THR A 83 -9.06 -8.24 -13.25
CA THR A 83 -10.47 -8.67 -13.24
C THR A 83 -11.18 -8.31 -11.94
N LYS A 84 -12.51 -8.32 -11.99
CA LYS A 84 -13.34 -8.08 -10.80
C LYS A 84 -13.00 -9.06 -9.66
N GLU A 85 -12.77 -10.32 -9.99
CA GLU A 85 -12.48 -11.39 -9.02
C GLU A 85 -11.16 -11.15 -8.28
N ILE A 86 -10.12 -10.68 -8.99
CA ILE A 86 -8.83 -10.33 -8.39
C ILE A 86 -9.02 -9.19 -7.38
N TRP A 87 -9.77 -8.16 -7.76
CA TRP A 87 -10.05 -7.03 -6.88
C TRP A 87 -10.90 -7.41 -5.68
N ASP A 88 -11.97 -8.16 -5.87
CA ASP A 88 -12.83 -8.62 -4.77
C ASP A 88 -12.02 -9.41 -3.74
N LYS A 89 -11.11 -10.28 -4.20
CA LYS A 89 -10.21 -11.04 -3.32
C LYS A 89 -9.24 -10.13 -2.59
N ALA A 90 -8.55 -9.24 -3.30
CA ALA A 90 -7.54 -8.35 -2.72
C ALA A 90 -8.16 -7.39 -1.68
N GLU A 91 -9.30 -6.77 -1.99
CA GLU A 91 -10.01 -5.88 -1.07
C GLU A 91 -10.52 -6.63 0.18
N SER A 92 -11.02 -7.86 0.00
CA SER A 92 -11.44 -8.72 1.12
C SER A 92 -10.27 -9.06 2.04
N GLU A 93 -9.11 -9.39 1.47
CA GLU A 93 -7.90 -9.72 2.24
C GLU A 93 -7.39 -8.53 3.06
N LEU A 94 -7.38 -7.32 2.48
CA LEU A 94 -7.00 -6.11 3.23
C LEU A 94 -7.99 -5.79 4.36
N ARG A 95 -9.28 -5.99 4.12
CA ARG A 95 -10.32 -5.81 5.16
C ARG A 95 -10.13 -6.80 6.31
N GLU A 96 -9.84 -8.07 5.99
CA GLU A 96 -9.55 -9.11 6.98
C GLU A 96 -8.33 -8.75 7.82
N ILE A 97 -7.22 -8.36 7.19
CA ILE A 97 -5.99 -7.95 7.89
C ILE A 97 -6.28 -6.79 8.86
N ALA A 98 -6.96 -5.74 8.42
CA ALA A 98 -7.28 -4.59 9.27
C ALA A 98 -8.19 -4.98 10.46
N THR A 99 -9.16 -5.84 10.22
CA THR A 99 -10.08 -6.34 11.26
C THR A 99 -9.36 -7.18 12.29
N GLU A 100 -8.53 -8.12 11.90
CA GLU A 100 -7.77 -8.99 12.81
C GLU A 100 -6.77 -8.22 13.66
N ARG A 101 -6.21 -7.14 13.12
CA ARG A 101 -5.33 -6.24 13.89
C ARG A 101 -6.11 -5.33 14.85
N GLY A 102 -7.43 -5.34 14.82
CA GLY A 102 -8.25 -4.43 15.63
C GLY A 102 -8.01 -2.96 15.30
N ALA A 103 -7.68 -2.65 14.04
CA ALA A 103 -7.36 -1.30 13.62
C ALA A 103 -8.59 -0.38 13.65
N ASP A 104 -8.38 0.89 14.00
CA ASP A 104 -9.36 1.95 13.71
C ASP A 104 -9.27 2.25 12.20
N TYR A 105 -10.17 1.65 11.41
CA TYR A 105 -10.14 1.81 9.96
C TYR A 105 -11.46 2.36 9.39
N PHE A 106 -11.37 2.90 8.19
CA PHE A 106 -12.49 3.31 7.34
C PHE A 106 -12.21 3.00 5.88
N GLU A 107 -13.24 2.84 5.08
CA GLU A 107 -13.10 2.58 3.64
C GLU A 107 -13.11 3.87 2.84
N GLY A 108 -12.23 3.95 1.83
CA GLY A 108 -12.10 5.03 0.87
C GLY A 108 -12.31 4.50 -0.57
N PRO A 109 -13.56 4.42 -1.06
CA PRO A 109 -13.80 4.06 -2.46
C PRO A 109 -13.21 5.10 -3.42
N GLY A 110 -12.56 4.62 -4.49
CA GLY A 110 -11.92 5.49 -5.47
C GLY A 110 -10.47 5.90 -5.14
N GLU A 111 -9.97 5.54 -3.96
CA GLU A 111 -8.64 5.90 -3.48
C GLU A 111 -7.55 4.85 -3.78
N ALA A 112 -7.92 3.71 -4.40
CA ALA A 112 -6.98 2.67 -4.79
C ALA A 112 -6.01 3.14 -5.89
N ALA A 113 -4.85 2.50 -5.95
CA ALA A 113 -4.00 2.60 -7.14
C ALA A 113 -4.64 1.84 -8.31
N LEU A 114 -4.25 2.18 -9.55
CA LEU A 114 -4.80 1.52 -10.74
C LEU A 114 -4.52 0.01 -10.78
N TYR A 115 -3.49 -0.47 -10.11
CA TYR A 115 -3.04 -1.87 -10.09
C TYR A 115 -3.42 -2.65 -8.83
N GLY A 116 -3.94 -1.99 -7.80
CA GLY A 116 -4.33 -2.68 -6.58
C GLY A 116 -4.80 -1.80 -5.43
N PRO A 117 -5.46 -2.39 -4.42
CA PRO A 117 -5.90 -1.68 -3.23
C PRO A 117 -4.73 -1.37 -2.27
N LYS A 118 -4.98 -0.46 -1.32
CA LYS A 118 -3.96 0.02 -0.38
C LYS A 118 -4.48 0.07 1.05
N LEU A 119 -3.57 -0.08 2.00
CA LEU A 119 -3.71 0.38 3.37
C LEU A 119 -2.96 1.70 3.50
N ASP A 120 -3.66 2.81 3.62
CA ASP A 120 -3.07 4.13 3.85
C ASP A 120 -3.15 4.47 5.35
N PHE A 121 -1.99 4.74 5.94
CA PHE A 121 -1.89 5.13 7.34
C PHE A 121 -2.00 6.64 7.47
N VAL A 122 -2.96 7.07 8.26
CA VAL A 122 -3.35 8.47 8.42
C VAL A 122 -3.10 8.91 9.85
N ALA A 123 -2.39 10.02 10.01
CA ALA A 123 -2.19 10.67 11.30
C ALA A 123 -2.83 12.04 11.32
N LYS A 124 -3.24 12.49 12.52
CA LYS A 124 -3.75 13.84 12.76
C LYS A 124 -2.64 14.75 13.29
N ASN A 125 -2.55 15.94 12.73
CA ASN A 125 -1.71 16.98 13.31
C ASN A 125 -2.42 17.70 14.48
N ALA A 126 -1.73 18.61 15.16
CA ALA A 126 -2.29 19.38 16.28
C ALA A 126 -3.50 20.23 15.92
N ALA A 127 -3.68 20.59 14.63
CA ALA A 127 -4.84 21.32 14.13
C ALA A 127 -6.01 20.39 13.74
N GLY A 128 -5.91 19.07 13.98
CA GLY A 128 -6.94 18.09 13.65
C GLY A 128 -7.00 17.68 12.17
N ARG A 129 -6.07 18.16 11.33
CA ARG A 129 -6.00 17.76 9.92
C ARG A 129 -5.37 16.38 9.80
N GLU A 130 -5.95 15.56 8.93
CA GLU A 130 -5.46 14.23 8.60
C GLU A 130 -4.46 14.28 7.45
N TRP A 131 -3.38 13.52 7.60
CA TRP A 131 -2.32 13.38 6.61
C TRP A 131 -1.98 11.90 6.43
N GLN A 132 -1.93 11.47 5.18
CA GLN A 132 -1.39 10.15 4.84
C GLN A 132 0.13 10.19 4.99
N ILE A 133 0.67 9.30 5.81
CA ILE A 133 2.09 9.31 6.19
C ILE A 133 2.82 8.01 5.84
N ALA A 134 2.07 6.93 5.59
CA ALA A 134 2.61 5.67 5.10
C ALA A 134 1.57 4.91 4.29
N THR A 135 2.01 3.94 3.50
CA THR A 135 1.14 3.10 2.67
C THR A 135 1.72 1.70 2.53
N ILE A 136 0.86 0.68 2.58
CA ILE A 136 1.16 -0.66 2.08
C ILE A 136 0.23 -0.92 0.90
N GLN A 137 0.80 -1.19 -0.27
CA GLN A 137 0.04 -1.44 -1.50
C GLN A 137 0.09 -2.92 -1.88
N LEU A 138 -1.05 -3.47 -2.28
CA LEU A 138 -1.13 -4.82 -2.81
C LEU A 138 -1.23 -4.77 -4.33
N ASP A 139 -0.22 -5.31 -5.01
CA ASP A 139 -0.20 -5.41 -6.46
C ASP A 139 -0.37 -6.87 -6.89
N MET A 140 -1.52 -7.16 -7.47
CA MET A 140 -1.88 -8.49 -7.99
C MET A 140 -1.80 -8.56 -9.52
N ASN A 141 -1.42 -7.48 -10.19
CA ASN A 141 -1.52 -7.34 -11.65
C ASN A 141 -0.17 -7.19 -12.34
N LEU A 142 0.73 -6.36 -11.80
CA LEU A 142 2.00 -6.07 -12.46
C LEU A 142 2.95 -7.27 -12.52
N PRO A 143 3.01 -8.18 -11.53
CA PRO A 143 3.84 -9.38 -11.65
C PRO A 143 3.55 -10.19 -12.90
N GLU A 144 2.29 -10.44 -13.22
CA GLU A 144 1.89 -11.14 -14.44
C GLU A 144 2.24 -10.33 -15.71
N ARG A 145 1.97 -9.03 -15.70
CA ARG A 145 2.24 -8.15 -16.85
C ARG A 145 3.74 -8.02 -17.17
N PHE A 146 4.61 -8.15 -16.18
CA PHE A 146 6.05 -8.16 -16.35
C PHE A 146 6.65 -9.55 -16.52
N ASP A 147 5.82 -10.60 -16.61
CA ASP A 147 6.26 -12.01 -16.69
C ASP A 147 7.27 -12.34 -15.58
N LEU A 148 7.00 -11.87 -14.37
CA LEU A 148 7.87 -12.14 -13.23
C LEU A 148 7.80 -13.61 -12.85
N SER A 149 8.95 -14.16 -12.54
CA SER A 149 9.06 -15.55 -12.12
C SER A 149 10.21 -15.72 -11.14
N CYS A 150 10.14 -16.76 -10.34
CA CYS A 150 11.23 -17.12 -9.44
C CYS A 150 11.53 -18.61 -9.53
N VAL A 151 12.66 -19.01 -8.97
CA VAL A 151 13.00 -20.42 -8.79
C VAL A 151 12.60 -20.82 -7.38
N ASN A 152 11.79 -21.87 -7.27
CA ASN A 152 11.34 -22.39 -5.99
C ASN A 152 12.39 -23.29 -5.32
N GLU A 153 12.06 -23.82 -4.14
CA GLU A 153 12.95 -24.64 -3.34
C GLU A 153 13.32 -25.99 -4.01
N LYS A 154 12.55 -26.39 -5.04
CA LYS A 154 12.81 -27.60 -5.84
C LYS A 154 13.64 -27.33 -7.08
N GLY A 155 14.00 -26.06 -7.35
CA GLY A 155 14.70 -25.66 -8.56
C GLY A 155 13.78 -25.47 -9.78
N GLU A 156 12.48 -25.40 -9.58
CA GLU A 156 11.49 -25.23 -10.65
C GLU A 156 11.10 -23.75 -10.80
N LYS A 157 10.81 -23.33 -12.02
CA LYS A 157 10.29 -21.98 -12.29
C LYS A 157 8.83 -21.89 -11.86
N GLU A 158 8.49 -20.90 -11.06
CA GLU A 158 7.12 -20.55 -10.66
C GLU A 158 6.86 -19.06 -10.86
#